data_ef8ae699b6aac9ad4e98f5f71e9f8737
#
_entry.id   ef8ae699b6aac9ad4e98f5f71e9f8737
#
_cell.length_a   1.000
_cell.length_b   1.000
_cell.length_c   1.000
_cell.angle_alpha   90.00
_cell.angle_beta   90.00
_cell.angle_gamma   90.00
#
_symmetry.space_group_name_H-M   'P 1'
#
loop_
_entity.id
_entity.type
_entity.pdbx_description
1 polymer ?
#
loop_
_entity_poly.entity_id
_entity_poly.type
_entity_poly.pdbx_seq_one_letter_code
_entity_poly.pdbx_strand_id
1 'polypeptide(L)'
;MKHLFFSAGLFCLMMAAPLNTFAQSQDSKEVRKERKELIKSSKAELNEKASKAAQKEAKRLKKEGWVTAPGALPLDKQLDKSYVMQYQYDDSMYPLYIMGEAMSIGENYDGAKMQALELAKQNLAAQIQTEVSGLIDNSVATQQLAMEEAVTVTKSIMASKSLIVQSIGRTITVVECYRTLNNKNKEVLVRIAYNG
;
A
#
# COMPACT_ATOMS: atom_id res chain seq x y z
N MET A 1 4.61 44.26 68.55
CA MET A 1 5.17 45.63 68.31
C MET A 1 5.94 45.65 67.01
N LYS A 2 5.53 46.59 66.14
CA LYS A 2 6.28 47.18 64.98
C LYS A 2 6.58 46.23 63.79
N HIS A 3 5.76 46.27 62.80
CA HIS A 3 5.83 46.93 61.48
C HIS A 3 7.22 47.08 60.86
N LEU A 4 7.46 46.57 59.67
CA LEU A 4 7.94 47.36 58.54
C LEU A 4 7.61 46.67 57.18
N PHE A 5 6.90 47.45 56.37
CA PHE A 5 6.70 47.18 54.94
C PHE A 5 7.98 47.51 54.17
N PHE A 6 8.35 46.61 53.19
CA PHE A 6 9.22 47.02 52.10
C PHE A 6 8.66 46.54 50.79
N SER A 7 8.17 47.52 50.06
CA SER A 7 7.81 47.42 48.63
C SER A 7 9.09 47.43 47.80
N ALA A 8 9.29 46.44 46.96
CA ALA A 8 10.30 46.51 45.94
C ALA A 8 9.65 46.09 44.60
N GLY A 9 9.57 47.06 43.70
CA GLY A 9 9.00 46.95 42.37
C GLY A 9 9.78 45.98 41.50
N LEU A 10 9.04 45.07 40.86
CA LEU A 10 9.56 44.13 39.86
C LEU A 10 9.59 44.82 38.49
N PHE A 11 10.77 45.23 38.09
CA PHE A 11 11.05 45.76 36.75
C PHE A 11 11.11 44.55 35.76
N CYS A 12 10.03 44.35 35.02
CA CYS A 12 9.95 43.28 34.01
C CYS A 12 10.72 43.76 32.76
N LEU A 13 11.98 43.33 32.62
CA LEU A 13 12.78 43.53 31.42
C LEU A 13 12.36 42.49 30.40
N MET A 14 11.52 42.86 29.44
CA MET A 14 11.23 42.01 28.25
C MET A 14 12.47 41.99 27.35
N MET A 15 13.29 40.95 27.49
CA MET A 15 14.29 40.59 26.48
C MET A 15 13.57 39.84 25.37
N ALA A 16 13.34 40.53 24.25
CA ALA A 16 12.96 39.93 22.99
C ALA A 16 14.15 39.12 22.47
N ALA A 17 14.09 37.79 22.61
CA ALA A 17 15.04 36.89 21.95
C ALA A 17 14.72 36.85 20.45
N PRO A 18 15.69 36.99 19.54
CA PRO A 18 15.45 36.75 18.12
C PRO A 18 15.18 35.28 17.91
N LEU A 19 14.02 34.97 17.40
CA LEU A 19 13.64 33.62 16.93
C LEU A 19 14.62 33.19 15.85
N ASN A 20 15.50 32.25 16.17
CA ASN A 20 16.41 31.60 15.23
C ASN A 20 15.61 30.71 14.28
N THR A 21 15.01 31.30 13.26
CA THR A 21 14.34 30.60 12.15
C THR A 21 15.32 29.87 11.22
N PHE A 22 16.63 30.06 11.40
CA PHE A 22 17.65 29.39 10.57
C PHE A 22 18.02 27.97 11.03
N ALA A 23 17.86 27.62 12.30
CA ALA A 23 18.18 26.29 12.82
C ALA A 23 17.16 25.21 12.36
N GLN A 24 15.90 25.61 12.20
CA GLN A 24 14.81 24.69 11.81
C GLN A 24 14.90 24.19 10.35
N SER A 25 15.56 24.94 9.47
CA SER A 25 15.71 24.56 8.05
C SER A 25 16.87 23.58 7.79
N GLN A 26 17.92 23.60 8.62
CA GLN A 26 19.03 22.63 8.53
C GLN A 26 18.63 21.28 9.11
N ASP A 27 17.94 21.27 10.25
CA ASP A 27 17.45 20.07 10.91
C ASP A 27 16.46 19.30 9.99
N SER A 28 15.59 20.00 9.26
CA SER A 28 14.67 19.39 8.30
C SER A 28 15.36 18.76 7.09
N LYS A 29 16.52 19.27 6.65
CA LYS A 29 17.29 18.72 5.52
C LYS A 29 18.08 17.49 5.92
N GLU A 30 18.66 17.47 7.12
CA GLU A 30 19.37 16.31 7.66
C GLU A 30 18.41 15.16 7.94
N VAL A 31 17.30 15.39 8.60
CA VAL A 31 16.24 14.42 8.82
C VAL A 31 15.71 13.84 7.49
N ARG A 32 15.56 14.69 6.46
CA ARG A 32 15.17 14.24 5.12
C ARG A 32 16.23 13.37 4.45
N LYS A 33 17.51 13.67 4.67
CA LYS A 33 18.63 12.90 4.12
C LYS A 33 18.73 11.53 4.80
N GLU A 34 18.69 11.50 6.13
CA GLU A 34 18.67 10.25 6.91
C GLU A 34 17.46 9.37 6.55
N ARG A 35 16.29 9.96 6.37
CA ARG A 35 15.09 9.23 5.94
C ARG A 35 15.26 8.61 4.55
N LYS A 36 15.87 9.33 3.59
CA LYS A 36 16.18 8.78 2.27
C LYS A 36 17.20 7.65 2.31
N GLU A 37 18.20 7.73 3.17
CA GLU A 37 19.19 6.66 3.35
C GLU A 37 18.58 5.42 4.00
N LEU A 38 17.72 5.60 5.01
CA LEU A 38 16.94 4.52 5.63
C LEU A 38 15.99 3.84 4.62
N ILE A 39 15.28 4.61 3.81
CA ILE A 39 14.43 4.08 2.73
C ILE A 39 15.26 3.30 1.72
N LYS A 40 16.43 3.79 1.34
CA LYS A 40 17.30 3.12 0.37
C LYS A 40 17.87 1.80 0.91
N SER A 41 18.29 1.75 2.17
CA SER A 41 18.81 0.54 2.80
C SER A 41 17.69 -0.48 3.06
N SER A 42 16.53 -0.03 3.55
CA SER A 42 15.37 -0.90 3.74
C SER A 42 14.83 -1.46 2.43
N LYS A 43 14.88 -0.68 1.34
CA LYS A 43 14.47 -1.14 0.00
C LYS A 43 15.34 -2.28 -0.52
N ALA A 44 16.66 -2.24 -0.29
CA ALA A 44 17.56 -3.33 -0.68
C ALA A 44 17.26 -4.61 0.11
N GLU A 45 17.07 -4.50 1.43
CA GLU A 45 16.72 -5.63 2.31
C GLU A 45 15.33 -6.21 1.99
N LEU A 46 14.35 -5.34 1.72
CA LEU A 46 13.00 -5.76 1.31
C LEU A 46 13.02 -6.49 -0.03
N ASN A 47 13.82 -6.03 -1.00
CA ASN A 47 13.96 -6.70 -2.29
C ASN A 47 14.57 -8.10 -2.13
N GLU A 48 15.57 -8.28 -1.27
CA GLU A 48 16.15 -9.60 -1.01
C GLU A 48 15.14 -10.55 -0.34
N LYS A 49 14.40 -10.07 0.66
CA LYS A 49 13.32 -10.83 1.31
C LYS A 49 12.20 -11.17 0.33
N ALA A 50 11.80 -10.21 -0.51
CA ALA A 50 10.81 -10.39 -1.56
C ALA A 50 11.22 -11.50 -2.53
N SER A 51 12.45 -11.48 -3.02
CA SER A 51 12.98 -12.49 -3.95
C SER A 51 13.01 -13.89 -3.34
N LYS A 52 13.40 -14.02 -2.07
CA LYS A 52 13.36 -15.31 -1.34
C LYS A 52 11.94 -15.83 -1.18
N ALA A 53 10.98 -14.94 -0.84
CA ALA A 53 9.57 -15.29 -0.73
C ALA A 53 8.98 -15.72 -2.08
N ALA A 54 9.27 -14.99 -3.15
CA ALA A 54 8.86 -15.32 -4.51
C ALA A 54 9.35 -16.70 -4.96
N GLN A 55 10.62 -17.01 -4.71
CA GLN A 55 11.19 -18.32 -5.03
C GLN A 55 10.51 -19.46 -4.25
N LYS A 56 10.21 -19.23 -2.96
CA LYS A 56 9.49 -20.21 -2.13
C LYS A 56 8.09 -20.47 -2.64
N GLU A 57 7.35 -19.40 -2.98
CA GLU A 57 6.01 -19.50 -3.56
C GLU A 57 6.04 -20.18 -4.93
N ALA A 58 6.97 -19.82 -5.81
CA ALA A 58 7.13 -20.45 -7.11
C ALA A 58 7.37 -21.96 -7.01
N LYS A 59 8.22 -22.38 -6.07
CA LYS A 59 8.46 -23.82 -5.82
C LYS A 59 7.21 -24.53 -5.33
N ARG A 60 6.41 -23.89 -4.46
CA ARG A 60 5.13 -24.43 -3.98
C ARG A 60 4.15 -24.60 -5.12
N LEU A 61 3.90 -23.55 -5.88
CA LEU A 61 2.97 -23.56 -7.00
C LEU A 61 3.38 -24.58 -8.07
N LYS A 62 4.66 -24.66 -8.42
CA LYS A 62 5.15 -25.69 -9.36
C LYS A 62 4.89 -27.12 -8.87
N LYS A 63 5.04 -27.39 -7.57
CA LYS A 63 4.70 -28.70 -6.97
C LYS A 63 3.20 -29.00 -7.02
N GLU A 64 2.35 -27.99 -6.97
CA GLU A 64 0.90 -28.08 -7.08
C GLU A 64 0.41 -28.19 -8.54
N GLY A 65 1.33 -28.25 -9.50
CA GLY A 65 1.03 -28.40 -10.93
C GLY A 65 0.73 -27.10 -11.67
N TRP A 66 1.01 -25.95 -11.07
CA TRP A 66 0.84 -24.65 -11.73
C TRP A 66 1.92 -24.42 -12.78
N VAL A 67 1.49 -23.97 -13.96
CA VAL A 67 2.36 -23.65 -15.10
C VAL A 67 1.99 -22.25 -15.65
N THR A 68 2.94 -21.60 -16.29
CA THR A 68 2.71 -20.31 -16.97
C THR A 68 2.21 -20.56 -18.40
N ALA A 69 1.46 -19.60 -18.95
CA ALA A 69 1.05 -19.64 -20.34
C ALA A 69 2.28 -19.63 -21.28
N PRO A 70 2.19 -20.27 -22.47
CA PRO A 70 3.26 -20.22 -23.46
C PRO A 70 3.63 -18.77 -23.82
N GLY A 71 4.93 -18.44 -23.80
CA GLY A 71 5.43 -17.10 -24.05
C GLY A 71 5.40 -16.13 -22.86
N ALA A 72 4.78 -16.50 -21.73
CA ALA A 72 4.83 -15.73 -20.52
C ALA A 72 6.18 -15.89 -19.78
N LEU A 73 6.50 -14.91 -18.92
CA LEU A 73 7.67 -15.01 -18.04
C LEU A 73 7.57 -16.25 -17.14
N PRO A 74 8.70 -16.89 -16.78
CA PRO A 74 8.73 -17.95 -15.80
C PRO A 74 8.07 -17.52 -14.48
N LEU A 75 7.40 -18.45 -13.80
CA LEU A 75 6.60 -18.17 -12.60
C LEU A 75 7.40 -17.49 -11.48
N ASP A 76 8.66 -17.89 -11.28
CA ASP A 76 9.56 -17.26 -10.32
C ASP A 76 9.85 -15.79 -10.65
N LYS A 77 9.94 -15.43 -11.93
CA LYS A 77 10.14 -14.05 -12.37
C LYS A 77 8.87 -13.20 -12.25
N GLN A 78 7.72 -13.79 -12.53
CA GLN A 78 6.44 -13.12 -12.32
C GLN A 78 6.20 -12.83 -10.84
N LEU A 79 6.44 -13.79 -9.98
CA LEU A 79 6.30 -13.64 -8.53
C LEU A 79 7.34 -12.65 -7.96
N ASP A 80 8.59 -12.72 -8.40
CA ASP A 80 9.63 -11.76 -7.98
C ASP A 80 9.21 -10.32 -8.28
N LYS A 81 8.76 -10.06 -9.51
CA LYS A 81 8.21 -8.75 -9.90
C LYS A 81 7.03 -8.34 -9.02
N SER A 82 6.09 -9.26 -8.77
CA SER A 82 4.91 -9.00 -7.94
C SER A 82 5.29 -8.62 -6.51
N TYR A 83 6.19 -9.37 -5.88
CA TYR A 83 6.65 -9.07 -4.52
C TYR A 83 7.43 -7.76 -4.44
N VAL A 84 8.30 -7.48 -5.41
CA VAL A 84 9.01 -6.19 -5.47
C VAL A 84 8.05 -5.02 -5.60
N MET A 85 7.01 -5.13 -6.44
CA MET A 85 6.00 -4.08 -6.59
C MET A 85 5.18 -3.89 -5.30
N GLN A 86 4.86 -4.96 -4.59
CA GLN A 86 4.10 -4.90 -3.34
C GLN A 86 4.80 -4.12 -2.23
N TYR A 87 6.14 -4.09 -2.24
CA TYR A 87 6.94 -3.38 -1.24
C TYR A 87 7.51 -2.05 -1.74
N GLN A 88 6.93 -1.50 -2.82
CA GLN A 88 7.30 -0.16 -3.28
C GLN A 88 6.41 0.89 -2.64
N TYR A 89 7.04 1.88 -2.02
CA TYR A 89 6.39 3.00 -1.36
C TYR A 89 6.87 4.32 -1.96
N ASP A 90 6.04 5.33 -1.91
CA ASP A 90 6.40 6.70 -2.27
C ASP A 90 7.22 7.38 -1.17
N ASP A 91 7.59 8.65 -1.38
CA ASP A 91 8.35 9.45 -0.40
C ASP A 91 7.56 9.73 0.89
N SER A 92 6.24 9.53 0.88
CA SER A 92 5.33 9.69 2.02
C SER A 92 5.00 8.37 2.72
N MET A 93 5.62 7.26 2.29
CA MET A 93 5.42 5.90 2.79
C MET A 93 4.05 5.29 2.44
N TYR A 94 3.38 5.79 1.41
CA TYR A 94 2.20 5.14 0.85
C TYR A 94 2.59 4.09 -0.18
N PRO A 95 1.87 2.95 -0.27
CA PRO A 95 2.11 1.94 -1.31
C PRO A 95 1.96 2.55 -2.71
N LEU A 96 2.95 2.33 -3.58
CA LEU A 96 2.86 2.74 -4.99
C LEU A 96 1.92 1.86 -5.81
N TYR A 97 1.72 0.63 -5.37
CA TYR A 97 0.88 -0.34 -6.05
C TYR A 97 -0.08 -1.00 -5.09
N ILE A 98 -1.34 -1.03 -5.46
CA ILE A 98 -2.36 -1.83 -4.79
C ILE A 98 -2.55 -3.11 -5.60
N MET A 99 -2.59 -4.26 -4.93
CA MET A 99 -2.66 -5.56 -5.58
C MET A 99 -4.05 -6.16 -5.48
N GLY A 100 -4.50 -6.82 -6.55
CA GLY A 100 -5.68 -7.68 -6.52
C GLY A 100 -5.32 -9.06 -7.04
N GLU A 101 -5.70 -10.11 -6.32
CA GLU A 101 -5.47 -11.50 -6.71
C GLU A 101 -6.78 -12.27 -6.68
N ALA A 102 -6.96 -13.16 -7.64
CA ALA A 102 -8.07 -14.08 -7.63
C ALA A 102 -7.74 -15.36 -8.43
N MET A 103 -8.49 -16.41 -8.13
CA MET A 103 -8.50 -17.65 -8.86
C MET A 103 -9.90 -17.92 -9.40
N SER A 104 -9.95 -18.58 -10.55
CA SER A 104 -11.21 -19.05 -11.14
C SER A 104 -11.03 -20.38 -11.85
N ILE A 105 -12.09 -21.15 -11.95
CA ILE A 105 -12.14 -22.44 -12.62
C ILE A 105 -13.11 -22.31 -13.80
N GLY A 106 -12.69 -22.78 -14.96
CA GLY A 106 -13.51 -22.84 -16.17
C GLY A 106 -13.21 -24.07 -17.01
N GLU A 107 -14.07 -24.36 -17.96
CA GLU A 107 -13.88 -25.48 -18.89
C GLU A 107 -12.64 -25.30 -19.78
N ASN A 108 -12.31 -24.05 -20.08
CA ASN A 108 -11.12 -23.68 -20.85
C ASN A 108 -10.32 -22.56 -20.14
N TYR A 109 -9.09 -22.37 -20.59
CA TYR A 109 -8.16 -21.39 -20.03
C TYR A 109 -8.66 -19.94 -20.15
N ASP A 110 -9.18 -19.56 -21.33
CA ASP A 110 -9.56 -18.17 -21.59
C ASP A 110 -10.76 -17.75 -20.75
N GLY A 111 -11.78 -18.59 -20.62
CA GLY A 111 -12.94 -18.33 -19.78
C GLY A 111 -12.55 -18.20 -18.30
N ALA A 112 -11.73 -19.14 -17.80
CA ALA A 112 -11.22 -19.09 -16.44
C ALA A 112 -10.36 -17.83 -16.20
N LYS A 113 -9.50 -17.46 -17.16
CA LYS A 113 -8.67 -16.25 -17.07
C LYS A 113 -9.52 -14.98 -17.01
N MET A 114 -10.50 -14.84 -17.90
CA MET A 114 -11.39 -13.67 -17.91
C MET A 114 -12.12 -13.51 -16.58
N GLN A 115 -12.64 -14.59 -16.05
CA GLN A 115 -13.32 -14.60 -14.75
C GLN A 115 -12.34 -14.27 -13.60
N ALA A 116 -11.14 -14.85 -13.61
CA ALA A 116 -10.12 -14.56 -12.61
C ALA A 116 -9.69 -13.07 -12.63
N LEU A 117 -9.54 -12.49 -13.83
CA LEU A 117 -9.24 -11.06 -13.99
C LEU A 117 -10.34 -10.17 -13.40
N GLU A 118 -11.60 -10.50 -13.67
CA GLU A 118 -12.72 -9.73 -13.14
C GLU A 118 -12.80 -9.81 -11.60
N LEU A 119 -12.64 -11.00 -11.06
CA LEU A 119 -12.57 -11.20 -9.61
C LEU A 119 -11.37 -10.48 -8.98
N ALA A 120 -10.22 -10.49 -9.66
CA ALA A 120 -9.03 -9.77 -9.19
C ALA A 120 -9.26 -8.26 -9.14
N LYS A 121 -9.98 -7.67 -10.13
CA LYS A 121 -10.39 -6.26 -10.10
C LYS A 121 -11.34 -5.96 -8.93
N GLN A 122 -12.28 -6.87 -8.65
CA GLN A 122 -13.20 -6.71 -7.52
C GLN A 122 -12.45 -6.75 -6.18
N ASN A 123 -11.45 -7.62 -6.05
CA ASN A 123 -10.60 -7.70 -4.87
C ASN A 123 -9.71 -6.45 -4.73
N LEU A 124 -9.17 -5.96 -5.85
CA LEU A 124 -8.44 -4.69 -5.90
C LEU A 124 -9.30 -3.52 -5.43
N ALA A 125 -10.53 -3.40 -5.92
CA ALA A 125 -11.46 -2.36 -5.49
C ALA A 125 -11.78 -2.45 -3.99
N ALA A 126 -11.91 -3.67 -3.44
CA ALA A 126 -12.10 -3.87 -2.01
C ALA A 126 -10.88 -3.42 -1.18
N GLN A 127 -9.67 -3.63 -1.67
CA GLN A 127 -8.46 -3.13 -1.02
C GLN A 127 -8.38 -1.60 -1.05
N ILE A 128 -8.69 -0.96 -2.18
CA ILE A 128 -8.77 0.50 -2.28
C ILE A 128 -9.77 1.05 -1.26
N GLN A 129 -10.96 0.44 -1.13
CA GLN A 129 -11.93 0.84 -0.11
C GLN A 129 -11.37 0.74 1.31
N THR A 130 -10.64 -0.34 1.60
CA THR A 130 -10.03 -0.55 2.92
C THR A 130 -8.96 0.49 3.22
N GLU A 131 -8.10 0.80 2.27
CA GLU A 131 -7.04 1.81 2.45
C GLU A 131 -7.62 3.21 2.64
N VAL A 132 -8.62 3.60 1.84
CA VAL A 132 -9.30 4.90 1.99
C VAL A 132 -10.02 4.98 3.33
N SER A 133 -10.67 3.90 3.78
CA SER A 133 -11.29 3.85 5.11
C SER A 133 -10.26 4.04 6.23
N GLY A 134 -9.10 3.39 6.12
CA GLY A 134 -8.00 3.57 7.07
C GLY A 134 -7.46 5.01 7.11
N LEU A 135 -7.42 5.70 5.97
CA LEU A 135 -7.04 7.13 5.92
C LEU A 135 -8.07 8.01 6.62
N ILE A 136 -9.37 7.70 6.48
CA ILE A 136 -10.45 8.41 7.16
C ILE A 136 -10.33 8.20 8.67
N ASP A 137 -10.15 6.97 9.13
CA ASP A 137 -9.99 6.65 10.55
C ASP A 137 -8.78 7.38 11.15
N ASN A 138 -7.67 7.44 10.44
CA ASN A 138 -6.50 8.23 10.86
C ASN A 138 -6.81 9.72 10.92
N SER A 139 -7.60 10.27 9.98
CA SER A 139 -8.00 11.67 9.96
C SER A 139 -8.90 12.01 11.15
N VAL A 140 -9.77 11.09 11.57
CA VAL A 140 -10.55 11.22 12.79
C VAL A 140 -9.65 11.18 14.04
N ALA A 141 -8.74 10.22 14.11
CA ALA A 141 -7.81 10.08 15.24
C ALA A 141 -6.91 11.31 15.42
N THR A 142 -6.56 11.99 14.33
CA THR A 142 -5.78 13.25 14.34
C THR A 142 -6.66 14.52 14.46
N GLN A 143 -7.96 14.37 14.66
CA GLN A 143 -8.95 15.47 14.75
C GLN A 143 -9.03 16.36 13.50
N GLN A 144 -8.63 15.85 12.36
CA GLN A 144 -8.75 16.54 11.06
C GLN A 144 -10.13 16.37 10.43
N LEU A 145 -10.86 15.35 10.85
CA LEU A 145 -12.22 15.04 10.38
C LEU A 145 -13.13 14.73 11.56
N ALA A 146 -14.36 15.25 11.54
CA ALA A 146 -15.35 14.92 12.55
C ALA A 146 -15.86 13.48 12.39
N MET A 147 -16.17 12.82 13.50
CA MET A 147 -16.64 11.41 13.50
C MET A 147 -17.88 11.21 12.64
N GLU A 148 -18.84 12.14 12.69
CA GLU A 148 -20.09 12.06 11.93
C GLU A 148 -19.86 12.16 10.41
N GLU A 149 -18.93 13.02 10.00
CA GLU A 149 -18.50 13.16 8.60
C GLU A 149 -17.78 11.90 8.13
N ALA A 150 -16.87 11.35 8.94
CA ALA A 150 -16.13 10.11 8.66
C ALA A 150 -17.09 8.94 8.41
N VAL A 151 -18.13 8.76 9.24
CA VAL A 151 -19.12 7.70 9.06
C VAL A 151 -19.87 7.85 7.73
N THR A 152 -20.22 9.07 7.36
CA THR A 152 -20.92 9.35 6.09
C THR A 152 -20.04 9.06 4.88
N VAL A 153 -18.79 9.51 4.91
CA VAL A 153 -17.83 9.27 3.84
C VAL A 153 -17.53 7.78 3.70
N THR A 154 -17.27 7.08 4.80
CA THR A 154 -17.01 5.63 4.80
C THR A 154 -18.19 4.85 4.19
N LYS A 155 -19.44 5.16 4.56
CA LYS A 155 -20.62 4.54 3.94
C LYS A 155 -20.68 4.77 2.44
N SER A 156 -20.37 5.99 1.98
CA SER A 156 -20.36 6.34 0.57
C SER A 156 -19.28 5.56 -0.20
N ILE A 157 -18.11 5.40 0.37
CA ILE A 157 -16.99 4.63 -0.22
C ILE A 157 -17.39 3.15 -0.30
N MET A 158 -17.93 2.57 0.76
CA MET A 158 -18.37 1.17 0.75
C MET A 158 -19.47 0.90 -0.29
N ALA A 159 -20.38 1.86 -0.52
CA ALA A 159 -21.40 1.77 -1.55
C ALA A 159 -20.84 1.92 -2.98
N SER A 160 -19.67 2.51 -3.15
CA SER A 160 -19.09 2.84 -4.47
C SER A 160 -18.21 1.74 -5.09
N LYS A 161 -18.16 0.52 -4.51
CA LYS A 161 -17.28 -0.57 -4.99
C LYS A 161 -17.42 -0.84 -6.50
N SER A 162 -18.64 -0.90 -7.01
CA SER A 162 -18.87 -1.14 -8.45
C SER A 162 -18.36 0.01 -9.32
N LEU A 163 -18.48 1.25 -8.83
CA LEU A 163 -17.94 2.42 -9.52
C LEU A 163 -16.41 2.41 -9.51
N ILE A 164 -15.80 2.00 -8.40
CA ILE A 164 -14.34 1.84 -8.30
C ILE A 164 -13.87 0.81 -9.32
N VAL A 165 -14.52 -0.37 -9.40
CA VAL A 165 -14.18 -1.41 -10.41
C VAL A 165 -14.25 -0.86 -11.83
N GLN A 166 -15.28 -0.08 -12.15
CA GLN A 166 -15.43 0.55 -13.47
C GLN A 166 -14.40 1.65 -13.72
N SER A 167 -14.01 2.38 -12.69
CA SER A 167 -13.05 3.49 -12.76
C SER A 167 -11.60 3.03 -12.73
N ILE A 168 -11.32 1.81 -12.24
CA ILE A 168 -9.98 1.22 -12.31
C ILE A 168 -9.60 1.10 -13.79
N GLY A 169 -8.73 2.00 -14.23
CA GLY A 169 -8.28 2.06 -15.60
C GLY A 169 -7.28 0.93 -15.94
N ARG A 170 -6.06 1.30 -16.31
CA ARG A 170 -5.03 0.33 -16.70
C ARG A 170 -4.47 -0.41 -15.50
N THR A 171 -4.72 -1.71 -15.39
CA THR A 171 -4.03 -2.60 -14.46
C THR A 171 -2.88 -3.33 -15.16
N ILE A 172 -1.89 -3.76 -14.38
CA ILE A 172 -0.75 -4.55 -14.85
C ILE A 172 -0.93 -5.98 -14.34
N THR A 173 -1.06 -6.96 -15.22
CA THR A 173 -1.01 -8.36 -14.82
C THR A 173 0.43 -8.70 -14.45
N VAL A 174 0.66 -9.05 -13.18
CA VAL A 174 2.00 -9.34 -12.64
C VAL A 174 2.23 -10.83 -12.43
N VAL A 175 1.17 -11.59 -12.13
CA VAL A 175 1.21 -13.05 -12.08
C VAL A 175 0.04 -13.61 -12.87
N GLU A 176 0.33 -14.59 -13.71
CA GLU A 176 -0.65 -15.37 -14.45
C GLU A 176 -0.13 -16.80 -14.61
N CYS A 177 -0.81 -17.72 -13.97
CA CYS A 177 -0.50 -19.15 -14.09
C CYS A 177 -1.79 -19.97 -14.03
N TYR A 178 -1.72 -21.20 -14.51
CA TYR A 178 -2.85 -22.10 -14.54
C TYR A 178 -2.44 -23.52 -14.22
N ARG A 179 -3.41 -24.34 -13.84
CA ARG A 179 -3.25 -25.80 -13.76
C ARG A 179 -4.48 -26.50 -14.33
N THR A 180 -4.29 -27.75 -14.71
CA THR A 180 -5.37 -28.59 -15.18
C THR A 180 -5.84 -29.47 -14.03
N LEU A 181 -7.13 -29.44 -13.75
CA LEU A 181 -7.77 -30.26 -12.73
C LEU A 181 -8.10 -31.66 -13.27
N ASN A 182 -8.41 -32.59 -12.35
CA ASN A 182 -8.72 -33.97 -12.70
C ASN A 182 -9.90 -34.10 -13.68
N ASN A 183 -10.87 -33.20 -13.63
CA ASN A 183 -12.01 -33.10 -14.54
C ASN A 183 -11.71 -32.40 -15.88
N LYS A 184 -10.44 -32.17 -16.18
CA LYS A 184 -9.90 -31.41 -17.33
C LYS A 184 -10.17 -29.91 -17.32
N ASN A 185 -10.91 -29.38 -16.37
CA ASN A 185 -11.10 -27.95 -16.20
C ASN A 185 -9.76 -27.25 -15.95
N LYS A 186 -9.71 -25.97 -16.30
CA LYS A 186 -8.55 -25.11 -16.04
C LYS A 186 -8.84 -24.25 -14.82
N GLU A 187 -7.94 -24.28 -13.86
CA GLU A 187 -7.90 -23.31 -12.78
C GLU A 187 -6.83 -22.27 -13.10
N VAL A 188 -7.20 -21.00 -13.08
CA VAL A 188 -6.30 -19.88 -13.42
C VAL A 188 -6.17 -18.98 -12.21
N LEU A 189 -4.94 -18.65 -11.86
CA LEU A 189 -4.59 -17.64 -10.85
C LEU A 189 -4.08 -16.41 -11.56
N VAL A 190 -4.63 -15.25 -11.20
CA VAL A 190 -4.21 -13.95 -11.71
C VAL A 190 -3.98 -13.01 -10.54
N ARG A 191 -2.84 -12.31 -10.59
CA ARG A 191 -2.54 -11.17 -9.72
C ARG A 191 -2.31 -9.94 -10.58
N ILE A 192 -3.02 -8.87 -10.27
CA ILE A 192 -2.92 -7.58 -10.96
C ILE A 192 -2.40 -6.52 -10.01
N ALA A 193 -1.72 -5.52 -10.55
CA ALA A 193 -1.27 -4.34 -9.83
C ALA A 193 -1.93 -3.09 -10.43
N TYR A 194 -2.32 -2.18 -9.59
CA TYR A 194 -2.81 -0.85 -9.94
C TYR A 194 -1.86 0.18 -9.33
N ASN A 195 -1.44 1.15 -10.14
CA ASN A 195 -0.69 2.30 -9.67
C ASN A 195 -1.69 3.44 -9.45
N GLY A 196 -1.86 3.82 -8.20
CA GLY A 196 -2.76 4.88 -7.78
C GLY A 196 -2.18 6.28 -7.96
#